data_15e62d95e74a6a77cf13b14d5c25dec3
#
_entry.id   15e62d95e74a6a77cf13b14d5c25dec3
#
_cell.length_a   1.000
_cell.length_b   1.000
_cell.length_c   1.000
_cell.angle_alpha   90.00
_cell.angle_beta   90.00
_cell.angle_gamma   90.00
#
_symmetry.space_group_name_H-M   'P 1'
#
loop_
_entity.id
_entity.type
_entity.pdbx_description
1 polymer ?
#
loop_
_entity_poly.entity_id
_entity_poly.type
_entity_poly.pdbx_seq_one_letter_code
_entity_poly.pdbx_strand_id
1 'polypeptide(L)'
;HSIAASSSSTSDLKALKYDLPADIAVPPFAQPSKDVYRDLARLYEAVSGARRIAVICGAGISVSSPANIPDFRSAHGLFKKLKEKHPTAGLSSGKDLFDARLFSSESTSALFYSMVAELKRLADEAEPTIFHRFLKRLDDEGRLQRVYTQNIDGLEEKAGLTFGLGEAGDSTTTVR
;
A
#
# COMPACT_ATOMS: atom_id res chain seq x y z
N HIS A 1 43.45 14.79 3.75
CA HIS A 1 42.36 15.40 3.00
C HIS A 1 41.07 15.18 3.77
N SER A 2 40.65 16.26 4.44
CA SER A 2 39.41 16.36 5.20
C SER A 2 38.26 16.50 4.21
N ILE A 3 37.35 15.51 4.17
CA ILE A 3 36.10 15.63 3.43
C ILE A 3 35.13 16.35 4.34
N ALA A 4 34.89 17.62 4.04
CA ALA A 4 33.85 18.40 4.69
C ALA A 4 32.46 17.76 4.37
N ALA A 5 31.80 17.28 5.41
CA ALA A 5 30.39 16.94 5.33
C ALA A 5 29.62 18.22 5.07
N SER A 6 29.02 18.35 3.86
CA SER A 6 28.12 19.43 3.55
C SER A 6 26.86 19.25 4.42
N SER A 7 26.71 20.12 5.41
CA SER A 7 25.48 20.27 6.16
C SER A 7 24.39 20.78 5.19
N SER A 8 23.57 19.88 4.67
CA SER A 8 22.33 20.26 4.00
C SER A 8 21.46 20.97 5.04
N SER A 9 21.22 22.24 4.82
CA SER A 9 20.55 23.10 5.77
C SER A 9 19.08 22.66 5.96
N THR A 10 18.63 22.62 7.18
CA THR A 10 17.22 22.40 7.59
C THR A 10 16.24 23.41 6.96
N SER A 11 16.71 24.38 6.17
CA SER A 11 15.91 25.38 5.45
C SER A 11 15.14 24.80 4.27
N ASP A 12 15.65 23.75 3.61
CA ASP A 12 14.98 23.17 2.44
C ASP A 12 13.78 22.29 2.80
N LEU A 13 13.74 21.78 4.04
CA LEU A 13 12.63 20.97 4.54
C LEU A 13 11.37 21.80 4.87
N LYS A 14 11.49 23.12 5.03
CA LYS A 14 10.33 24.03 5.21
C LYS A 14 9.46 24.16 3.97
N ALA A 15 9.92 23.73 2.81
CA ALA A 15 9.17 23.76 1.56
C ALA A 15 8.17 22.60 1.40
N LEU A 16 8.28 21.55 2.21
CA LEU A 16 7.33 20.43 2.20
C LEU A 16 6.07 20.85 2.99
N LYS A 17 5.17 21.58 2.34
CA LYS A 17 3.82 21.84 2.85
C LYS A 17 3.00 20.58 2.66
N TYR A 18 2.80 19.83 3.73
CA TYR A 18 1.82 18.76 3.78
C TYR A 18 0.54 19.30 4.40
N ASP A 19 -0.48 19.48 3.58
CA ASP A 19 -1.84 19.62 4.08
C ASP A 19 -2.33 18.24 4.51
N LEU A 20 -2.03 17.85 5.74
CA LEU A 20 -2.63 16.67 6.33
C LEU A 20 -4.12 16.96 6.52
N PRO A 21 -5.04 16.09 6.05
CA PRO A 21 -6.45 16.23 6.35
C PRO A 21 -6.66 16.37 7.86
N ALA A 22 -7.47 17.37 8.27
CA ALA A 22 -7.71 17.66 9.68
C ALA A 22 -8.42 16.54 10.45
N ASP A 23 -8.96 15.55 9.72
CA ASP A 23 -9.78 14.44 10.20
C ASP A 23 -9.09 13.07 10.18
N ILE A 24 -7.76 13.04 10.05
CA ILE A 24 -7.03 11.77 10.20
C ILE A 24 -7.23 11.26 11.62
N ALA A 25 -8.02 10.18 11.74
CA ALA A 25 -8.18 9.48 13.00
C ALA A 25 -6.83 8.89 13.43
N VAL A 26 -6.23 9.48 14.47
CA VAL A 26 -5.00 8.94 15.06
C VAL A 26 -5.33 7.65 15.78
N PRO A 27 -4.68 6.51 15.47
CA PRO A 27 -4.93 5.26 16.17
C PRO A 27 -4.69 5.43 17.68
N PRO A 28 -5.43 4.71 18.56
CA PRO A 28 -5.30 4.87 20.02
C PRO A 28 -3.89 4.63 20.59
N PHE A 29 -3.06 3.88 19.86
CA PHE A 29 -1.67 3.60 20.23
C PHE A 29 -0.69 4.66 19.73
N ALA A 30 -1.11 5.57 18.84
CA ALA A 30 -0.26 6.62 18.30
C ALA A 30 -0.53 7.93 19.02
N GLN A 31 0.52 8.68 19.32
CA GLN A 31 0.40 10.02 19.85
C GLN A 31 0.52 11.03 18.70
N PRO A 32 -0.32 12.09 18.69
CA PRO A 32 -0.16 13.18 17.76
C PRO A 32 1.24 13.78 17.86
N SER A 33 1.85 14.07 16.72
CA SER A 33 3.15 14.76 16.72
C SER A 33 2.99 16.17 17.33
N LYS A 34 3.92 16.53 18.22
CA LYS A 34 4.03 17.89 18.76
C LYS A 34 4.68 18.86 17.78
N ASP A 35 5.47 18.32 16.85
CA ASP A 35 6.16 19.09 15.80
C ASP A 35 6.24 18.23 14.53
N VAL A 36 5.24 18.36 13.68
CA VAL A 36 5.09 17.59 12.43
C VAL A 36 6.28 17.80 11.50
N TYR A 37 6.80 19.00 11.41
CA TYR A 37 7.92 19.29 10.51
C TYR A 37 9.22 18.63 10.97
N ARG A 38 9.46 18.60 12.27
CA ARG A 38 10.60 17.91 12.85
C ARG A 38 10.52 16.41 12.63
N ASP A 39 9.33 15.84 12.79
CA ASP A 39 9.15 14.39 12.62
C ASP A 39 9.22 13.99 11.14
N LEU A 40 8.72 14.82 10.21
CA LEU A 40 8.91 14.64 8.78
C LEU A 40 10.38 14.76 8.38
N ALA A 41 11.13 15.72 8.95
CA ALA A 41 12.55 15.84 8.70
C ALA A 41 13.31 14.57 9.13
N ARG A 42 13.00 14.04 10.32
CA ARG A 42 13.58 12.79 10.81
C ARG A 42 13.24 11.59 9.91
N LEU A 43 11.98 11.51 9.46
CA LEU A 43 11.55 10.47 8.52
C LEU A 43 12.33 10.58 7.21
N TYR A 44 12.43 11.78 6.66
CA TYR A 44 13.20 12.03 5.44
C TYR A 44 14.67 11.63 5.58
N GLU A 45 15.32 12.05 6.66
CA GLU A 45 16.72 11.68 6.97
C GLU A 45 16.88 10.16 7.09
N ALA A 46 15.97 9.50 7.83
CA ALA A 46 16.00 8.05 8.01
C ALA A 46 15.85 7.31 6.68
N VAL A 47 14.88 7.69 5.85
CA VAL A 47 14.64 7.06 4.54
C VAL A 47 15.77 7.38 3.57
N SER A 48 16.27 8.63 3.55
CA SER A 48 17.36 9.04 2.64
C SER A 48 18.68 8.36 2.96
N GLY A 49 18.98 8.16 4.25
CA GLY A 49 20.21 7.51 4.72
C GLY A 49 20.17 5.98 4.69
N ALA A 50 18.98 5.37 4.66
CA ALA A 50 18.84 3.93 4.70
C ALA A 50 19.30 3.27 3.40
N ARG A 51 20.12 2.23 3.51
CA ARG A 51 20.65 1.45 2.38
C ARG A 51 19.99 0.08 2.22
N ARG A 52 19.20 -0.34 3.21
CA ARG A 52 18.51 -1.64 3.22
C ARG A 52 17.11 -1.42 3.81
N ILE A 53 16.14 -1.25 2.93
CA ILE A 53 14.77 -0.89 3.29
C ILE A 53 13.88 -2.11 3.06
N ALA A 54 13.19 -2.56 4.09
CA ALA A 54 12.09 -3.52 3.99
C ALA A 54 10.76 -2.77 4.18
N VAL A 55 9.78 -3.09 3.36
CA VAL A 55 8.49 -2.40 3.34
C VAL A 55 7.36 -3.39 3.55
N ILE A 56 6.38 -3.04 4.36
CA ILE A 56 5.14 -3.79 4.57
C ILE A 56 3.99 -2.94 4.04
N CYS A 57 3.25 -3.47 3.09
CA CYS A 57 2.18 -2.76 2.39
C CYS A 57 0.81 -3.41 2.65
N GLY A 58 -0.23 -2.59 2.59
CA GLY A 58 -1.62 -3.01 2.62
C GLY A 58 -2.45 -2.15 1.67
N ALA A 59 -3.77 -2.30 1.68
CA ALA A 59 -4.69 -1.67 0.73
C ALA A 59 -4.53 -0.15 0.60
N GLY A 60 -4.04 0.52 1.65
CA GLY A 60 -3.83 1.98 1.65
C GLY A 60 -2.91 2.51 0.56
N ILE A 61 -1.99 1.70 0.03
CA ILE A 61 -1.10 2.14 -1.05
C ILE A 61 -1.76 2.16 -2.43
N SER A 62 -2.93 1.51 -2.57
CA SER A 62 -3.66 1.36 -3.84
C SER A 62 -4.94 2.19 -3.92
N VAL A 63 -5.36 2.85 -2.81
CA VAL A 63 -6.62 3.63 -2.79
C VAL A 63 -6.49 5.00 -3.41
N SER A 64 -5.29 5.53 -3.52
CA SER A 64 -5.04 6.87 -4.09
C SER A 64 -4.93 6.84 -5.61
N SER A 65 -5.11 8.04 -6.22
CA SER A 65 -4.87 8.23 -7.65
C SER A 65 -3.40 7.86 -8.02
N PRO A 66 -3.17 7.28 -9.19
CA PRO A 66 -4.13 6.93 -10.24
C PRO A 66 -4.82 5.57 -10.07
N ALA A 67 -4.39 4.73 -9.11
CA ALA A 67 -4.94 3.38 -8.95
C ALA A 67 -6.42 3.38 -8.56
N ASN A 68 -6.81 4.18 -7.57
CA ASN A 68 -8.19 4.33 -7.08
C ASN A 68 -8.90 2.99 -6.78
N ILE A 69 -8.15 1.96 -6.38
CA ILE A 69 -8.73 0.67 -6.00
C ILE A 69 -9.42 0.84 -4.65
N PRO A 70 -10.74 0.60 -4.55
CA PRO A 70 -11.45 0.74 -3.28
C PRO A 70 -10.94 -0.25 -2.25
N ASP A 71 -10.72 0.20 -1.02
CA ASP A 71 -10.42 -0.74 0.06
C ASP A 71 -11.65 -1.59 0.42
N PHE A 72 -11.42 -2.69 1.16
CA PHE A 72 -12.49 -3.60 1.56
C PHE A 72 -13.33 -3.11 2.74
N ARG A 73 -12.85 -2.12 3.49
CA ARG A 73 -13.37 -1.76 4.82
C ARG A 73 -14.12 -0.44 4.84
N SER A 74 -13.84 0.45 3.89
CA SER A 74 -14.48 1.76 3.88
C SER A 74 -15.97 1.69 3.54
N ALA A 75 -16.69 2.74 3.92
CA ALA A 75 -18.11 2.87 3.63
C ALA A 75 -18.42 2.87 2.11
N HIS A 76 -17.44 3.21 1.29
CA HIS A 76 -17.53 3.22 -0.18
C HIS A 76 -16.72 2.08 -0.84
N GLY A 77 -16.22 1.15 -0.03
CA GLY A 77 -15.40 0.05 -0.50
C GLY A 77 -16.16 -0.99 -1.32
N LEU A 78 -15.40 -1.95 -1.82
CA LEU A 78 -15.90 -3.00 -2.69
C LEU A 78 -17.04 -3.82 -2.05
N PHE A 79 -16.96 -4.07 -0.73
CA PHE A 79 -17.99 -4.81 0.00
C PHE A 79 -19.37 -4.16 -0.11
N LYS A 80 -19.46 -2.83 0.04
CA LYS A 80 -20.74 -2.12 -0.09
C LYS A 80 -21.32 -2.27 -1.48
N LYS A 81 -20.51 -2.09 -2.51
CA LYS A 81 -20.93 -2.26 -3.92
C LYS A 81 -21.44 -3.67 -4.20
N LEU A 82 -20.78 -4.69 -3.65
CA LEU A 82 -21.21 -6.08 -3.80
C LEU A 82 -22.50 -6.37 -3.06
N LYS A 83 -22.66 -5.83 -1.85
CA LYS A 83 -23.88 -5.97 -1.06
C LYS A 83 -25.10 -5.31 -1.75
N GLU A 84 -24.89 -4.18 -2.40
CA GLU A 84 -25.92 -3.51 -3.20
C GLU A 84 -26.34 -4.34 -4.43
N LYS A 85 -25.39 -5.02 -5.07
CA LYS A 85 -25.66 -5.92 -6.21
C LYS A 85 -26.29 -7.26 -5.79
N HIS A 86 -25.99 -7.72 -4.57
CA HIS A 86 -26.40 -9.03 -4.06
C HIS A 86 -27.04 -8.92 -2.65
N PRO A 87 -28.19 -8.24 -2.51
CA PRO A 87 -28.78 -7.93 -1.19
C PRO A 87 -29.19 -9.17 -0.39
N THR A 88 -29.43 -10.29 -1.06
CA THR A 88 -29.87 -11.56 -0.45
C THR A 88 -28.71 -12.44 0.07
N ALA A 89 -27.45 -12.03 -0.14
CA ALA A 89 -26.29 -12.86 0.15
C ALA A 89 -25.96 -13.03 1.66
N GLY A 90 -26.74 -12.41 2.57
CA GLY A 90 -26.61 -12.60 4.02
C GLY A 90 -25.28 -12.15 4.64
N LEU A 91 -24.48 -11.38 3.91
CA LEU A 91 -23.19 -10.89 4.39
C LEU A 91 -23.36 -9.72 5.34
N SER A 92 -22.74 -9.80 6.52
CA SER A 92 -22.78 -8.75 7.53
C SER A 92 -21.57 -7.81 7.43
N SER A 93 -20.41 -8.33 7.00
CA SER A 93 -19.16 -7.57 6.91
C SER A 93 -18.28 -8.01 5.75
N GLY A 94 -17.30 -7.16 5.37
CA GLY A 94 -16.29 -7.51 4.37
C GLY A 94 -15.41 -8.70 4.77
N LYS A 95 -15.34 -9.03 6.06
CA LYS A 95 -14.61 -10.21 6.54
C LYS A 95 -15.28 -11.52 6.15
N ASP A 96 -16.61 -11.50 6.02
CA ASP A 96 -17.39 -12.69 5.66
C ASP A 96 -17.03 -13.18 4.25
N LEU A 97 -16.51 -12.30 3.38
CA LEU A 97 -16.03 -12.65 2.05
C LEU A 97 -14.76 -13.54 2.05
N PHE A 98 -14.09 -13.64 3.20
CA PHE A 98 -12.90 -14.48 3.37
C PHE A 98 -13.16 -15.68 4.29
N ASP A 99 -14.42 -15.92 4.69
CA ASP A 99 -14.79 -17.07 5.49
C ASP A 99 -14.99 -18.29 4.59
N ALA A 100 -14.42 -19.43 5.01
CA ALA A 100 -14.57 -20.70 4.29
C ALA A 100 -16.04 -21.11 4.10
N ARG A 101 -16.94 -20.63 4.97
CA ARG A 101 -18.40 -20.85 4.84
C ARG A 101 -19.02 -20.30 3.56
N LEU A 102 -18.35 -19.35 2.89
CA LEU A 102 -18.78 -18.88 1.57
C LEU A 102 -18.86 -20.01 0.52
N PHE A 103 -18.05 -21.03 0.69
CA PHE A 103 -18.03 -22.17 -0.22
C PHE A 103 -19.08 -23.25 0.12
N SER A 104 -19.90 -23.02 1.15
CA SER A 104 -20.95 -23.98 1.57
C SER A 104 -22.21 -23.90 0.70
N SER A 105 -22.38 -22.87 -0.13
CA SER A 105 -23.51 -22.78 -1.06
C SER A 105 -23.06 -22.20 -2.40
N GLU A 106 -23.76 -22.55 -3.46
CA GLU A 106 -23.47 -22.05 -4.81
C GLU A 106 -23.65 -20.52 -4.90
N SER A 107 -24.67 -19.97 -4.25
CA SER A 107 -24.95 -18.54 -4.27
C SER A 107 -23.87 -17.71 -3.58
N THR A 108 -23.32 -18.18 -2.47
CA THR A 108 -22.24 -17.49 -1.75
C THR A 108 -20.90 -17.66 -2.45
N SER A 109 -20.65 -18.83 -3.06
CA SER A 109 -19.47 -19.03 -3.90
C SER A 109 -19.48 -18.12 -5.13
N ALA A 110 -20.63 -17.99 -5.81
CA ALA A 110 -20.80 -17.09 -6.94
C ALA A 110 -20.50 -15.62 -6.57
N LEU A 111 -20.90 -15.20 -5.37
CA LEU A 111 -20.58 -13.87 -4.86
C LEU A 111 -19.07 -13.66 -4.69
N PHE A 112 -18.38 -14.65 -4.12
CA PHE A 112 -16.90 -14.59 -3.99
C PHE A 112 -16.24 -14.47 -5.35
N TYR A 113 -16.62 -15.29 -6.32
CA TYR A 113 -16.07 -15.20 -7.67
C TYR A 113 -16.37 -13.87 -8.36
N SER A 114 -17.58 -13.32 -8.15
CA SER A 114 -17.93 -11.98 -8.66
C SER A 114 -17.05 -10.89 -8.06
N MET A 115 -16.73 -11.00 -6.77
CA MET A 115 -15.81 -10.09 -6.10
C MET A 115 -14.40 -10.20 -6.68
N VAL A 116 -13.88 -11.41 -6.84
CA VAL A 116 -12.54 -11.63 -7.39
C VAL A 116 -12.44 -11.11 -8.83
N ALA A 117 -13.47 -11.35 -9.64
CA ALA A 117 -13.53 -10.84 -11.00
C ALA A 117 -13.53 -9.30 -11.05
N GLU A 118 -14.29 -8.65 -10.17
CA GLU A 118 -14.30 -7.18 -10.10
C GLU A 118 -12.95 -6.63 -9.63
N LEU A 119 -12.31 -7.26 -8.62
CA LEU A 119 -10.96 -6.89 -8.20
C LEU A 119 -9.95 -7.02 -9.33
N LYS A 120 -10.01 -8.14 -10.06
CA LYS A 120 -9.14 -8.36 -11.22
C LYS A 120 -9.32 -7.27 -12.26
N ARG A 121 -10.57 -6.94 -12.61
CA ARG A 121 -10.86 -5.87 -13.56
C ARG A 121 -10.30 -4.52 -13.10
N LEU A 122 -10.53 -4.15 -11.82
CA LEU A 122 -10.01 -2.91 -11.25
C LEU A 122 -8.48 -2.87 -11.27
N ALA A 123 -7.84 -3.99 -10.93
CA ALA A 123 -6.40 -4.11 -10.94
C ALA A 123 -5.81 -3.99 -12.37
N ASP A 124 -6.47 -4.60 -13.36
CA ASP A 124 -6.03 -4.55 -14.75
C ASP A 124 -6.12 -3.12 -15.33
N GLU A 125 -7.12 -2.37 -14.93
CA GLU A 125 -7.33 -0.97 -15.36
C GLU A 125 -6.47 0.03 -14.58
N ALA A 126 -6.06 -0.32 -13.35
CA ALA A 126 -5.35 0.59 -12.47
C ALA A 126 -3.89 0.82 -12.89
N GLU A 127 -3.42 2.03 -12.65
CA GLU A 127 -2.02 2.40 -12.79
C GLU A 127 -1.33 2.46 -11.41
N PRO A 128 -0.03 2.11 -11.33
CA PRO A 128 0.73 2.21 -10.09
C PRO A 128 0.71 3.61 -9.50
N THR A 129 0.43 3.71 -8.19
CA THR A 129 0.45 4.98 -7.46
C THR A 129 1.87 5.53 -7.32
N ILE A 130 1.97 6.76 -6.83
CA ILE A 130 3.27 7.37 -6.54
C ILE A 130 4.07 6.52 -5.53
N PHE A 131 3.40 5.82 -4.61
CA PHE A 131 4.07 4.94 -3.66
C PHE A 131 4.69 3.72 -4.33
N HIS A 132 4.00 3.07 -5.26
CA HIS A 132 4.55 1.96 -6.04
C HIS A 132 5.77 2.40 -6.87
N ARG A 133 5.70 3.58 -7.48
CA ARG A 133 6.83 4.17 -8.21
C ARG A 133 8.00 4.51 -7.29
N PHE A 134 7.72 4.94 -6.07
CA PHE A 134 8.74 5.16 -5.06
C PHE A 134 9.44 3.85 -4.67
N LEU A 135 8.70 2.74 -4.49
CA LEU A 135 9.29 1.42 -4.26
C LEU A 135 10.21 1.01 -5.42
N LYS A 136 9.75 1.19 -6.66
CA LYS A 136 10.58 0.90 -7.83
C LYS A 136 11.85 1.76 -7.88
N ARG A 137 11.76 3.02 -7.51
CA ARG A 137 12.93 3.89 -7.40
C ARG A 137 13.93 3.39 -6.37
N LEU A 138 13.48 2.95 -5.20
CA LEU A 138 14.35 2.35 -4.18
C LEU A 138 15.00 1.05 -4.66
N ASP A 139 14.29 0.28 -5.47
CA ASP A 139 14.78 -0.94 -6.12
C ASP A 139 15.90 -0.61 -7.11
N ASP A 140 15.66 0.33 -8.02
CA ASP A 140 16.65 0.79 -9.00
C ASP A 140 17.93 1.35 -8.35
N GLU A 141 17.80 1.95 -7.18
CA GLU A 141 18.92 2.44 -6.36
C GLU A 141 19.61 1.33 -5.55
N GLY A 142 19.14 0.08 -5.63
CA GLY A 142 19.66 -1.05 -4.85
C GLY A 142 19.43 -0.92 -3.33
N ARG A 143 18.47 -0.11 -2.91
CA ARG A 143 18.14 0.18 -1.52
C ARG A 143 16.95 -0.59 -0.98
N LEU A 144 16.09 -1.09 -1.86
CA LEU A 144 14.94 -1.91 -1.49
C LEU A 144 15.39 -3.35 -1.26
N GLN A 145 15.27 -3.82 -0.03
CA GLN A 145 15.65 -5.18 0.32
C GLN A 145 14.49 -6.15 0.10
N ARG A 146 13.28 -5.75 0.48
CA ARG A 146 12.08 -6.59 0.40
C ARG A 146 10.80 -5.77 0.53
N VAL A 147 9.79 -6.19 -0.22
CA VAL A 147 8.40 -5.73 -0.03
C VAL A 147 7.55 -6.92 0.39
N TYR A 148 6.83 -6.76 1.49
CA TYR A 148 5.79 -7.68 1.93
C TYR A 148 4.44 -7.01 1.68
N THR A 149 3.64 -7.57 0.79
CA THR A 149 2.33 -7.00 0.47
C THR A 149 1.19 -7.92 0.92
N GLN A 150 0.12 -7.32 1.43
CA GLN A 150 -1.16 -7.98 1.68
C GLN A 150 -2.10 -7.84 0.48
N ASN A 151 -1.70 -7.06 -0.53
CA ASN A 151 -2.52 -6.76 -1.69
C ASN A 151 -2.41 -7.89 -2.71
N ILE A 152 -3.49 -8.05 -3.47
CA ILE A 152 -3.61 -9.01 -4.57
C ILE A 152 -3.85 -8.32 -5.91
N ASP A 153 -3.64 -7.00 -5.95
CA ASP A 153 -3.88 -6.16 -7.13
C ASP A 153 -2.75 -6.20 -8.16
N GLY A 154 -1.56 -6.69 -7.77
CA GLY A 154 -0.41 -6.82 -8.65
C GLY A 154 0.22 -5.49 -9.08
N LEU A 155 -0.09 -4.39 -8.41
CA LEU A 155 0.43 -3.07 -8.79
C LEU A 155 1.93 -2.93 -8.53
N GLU A 156 2.49 -3.68 -7.59
CA GLU A 156 3.94 -3.77 -7.39
C GLU A 156 4.63 -4.36 -8.63
N GLU A 157 4.07 -5.45 -9.20
CA GLU A 157 4.58 -6.04 -10.44
C GLU A 157 4.42 -5.08 -11.62
N LYS A 158 3.25 -4.44 -11.73
CA LYS A 158 2.97 -3.44 -12.76
C LYS A 158 3.90 -2.23 -12.68
N ALA A 159 4.40 -1.92 -11.49
CA ALA A 159 5.44 -0.91 -11.29
C ALA A 159 6.85 -1.39 -11.67
N GLY A 160 7.03 -2.66 -11.99
CA GLY A 160 8.29 -3.25 -12.41
C GLY A 160 9.09 -3.92 -11.31
N LEU A 161 8.49 -4.24 -10.16
CA LEU A 161 9.09 -5.06 -9.12
C LEU A 161 8.94 -6.55 -9.46
N THR A 162 9.89 -7.37 -9.02
CA THR A 162 9.86 -8.83 -9.23
C THR A 162 9.20 -9.55 -8.07
N PHE A 163 8.52 -10.67 -8.36
CA PHE A 163 7.87 -11.53 -7.36
C PHE A 163 8.68 -12.79 -7.08
N GLY A 164 8.48 -13.36 -5.89
CA GLY A 164 9.01 -14.65 -5.49
C GLY A 164 10.08 -14.57 -4.41
N LEU A 165 10.77 -15.66 -4.17
CA LEU A 165 11.79 -15.77 -3.12
C LEU A 165 13.19 -15.43 -3.62
N GLY A 166 13.37 -15.25 -4.93
CA GLY A 166 14.67 -15.23 -5.57
C GLY A 166 15.34 -16.62 -5.50
N GLU A 167 16.26 -16.90 -6.37
CA GLU A 167 17.16 -18.03 -6.16
C GLU A 167 18.21 -17.67 -5.10
N ALA A 168 18.72 -18.66 -4.36
CA ALA A 168 19.73 -18.44 -3.35
C ALA A 168 20.99 -17.84 -4.01
N GLY A 169 21.25 -16.56 -3.76
CA GLY A 169 22.38 -15.81 -4.34
C GLY A 169 21.99 -14.70 -5.30
N ASP A 170 20.72 -14.59 -5.70
CA ASP A 170 20.24 -13.46 -6.50
C ASP A 170 19.90 -12.28 -5.60
N SER A 171 20.52 -11.13 -5.87
CA SER A 171 20.30 -9.89 -5.13
C SER A 171 19.06 -9.11 -5.58
N THR A 172 18.25 -9.71 -6.47
CA THR A 172 17.06 -9.04 -6.99
C THR A 172 15.99 -8.86 -5.92
N THR A 173 15.41 -7.68 -5.91
CA THR A 173 14.33 -7.33 -4.97
C THR A 173 13.10 -8.15 -5.28
N THR A 174 12.61 -8.82 -4.27
CA THR A 174 11.49 -9.73 -4.40
C THR A 174 10.32 -9.27 -3.56
N VAL A 175 9.15 -9.12 -4.17
CA VAL A 175 7.87 -8.88 -3.50
C VAL A 175 7.33 -10.21 -2.97
N ARG A 176 6.84 -10.23 -1.73
CA ARG A 176 6.18 -11.37 -1.10
C ARG A 176 4.81 -11.00 -0.59
#